data_3bc89a8a97a75b7f45ac650d4092a672
#
_entry.id   3bc89a8a97a75b7f45ac650d4092a672
#
_cell.length_a   1.000
_cell.length_b   1.000
_cell.length_c   1.000
_cell.angle_alpha   90.00
_cell.angle_beta   90.00
_cell.angle_gamma   90.00
#
_symmetry.space_group_name_H-M   'P 1'
#
loop_
_entity.id
_entity.type
_entity.pdbx_description
1 polymer ?
#
loop_
_entity_poly.entity_id
_entity_poly.type
_entity_poly.pdbx_seq_one_letter_code
_entity_poly.pdbx_strand_id
1 'polypeptide(L)'
;TARTNHSLAYGAMRPNADRLGTRLSGRFIAETFKLSGIIIGINKQITSAQLGSIALTTVANFCNSADTAITVKHVPSMAAVFQVVPPEIKADKAGWREVEHIALTTAQKIWTEQQGDSFPITHDTYLKQWALRRPVIRTDLILFDEAQDASPVMLDVLTAQQVPIIWVGDPYQQIYGWRGAVDAMEKITTDNEGRLTRSFRFGANIASKANLLLRQLGETQPLIGAGDGKTKNGSEAFLSRTNAAAIGAFMKQSKKRPHAHIELVGGTDMLRIVNDLQSLMNGRATGAFHLFNDYGELKEYANSDSGRDMAALVRAVDEFGISKLEKNLRNASEKSSRAADITISTVHKAKGREWDYVKIAGDFMTNEEGAVIESPEENRLLYVAITRARVELDHDEINPWLSAMEEAQASKTPAKN
;
A
#
# COMPACT_ATOMS: atom_id res chain seq x y z
N THR A 1 7.51 -12.53 25.30
CA THR A 1 7.05 -11.14 25.15
C THR A 1 6.84 -10.83 23.67
N ALA A 2 5.65 -10.31 23.31
CA ALA A 2 5.39 -9.85 21.94
C ALA A 2 6.14 -8.55 21.66
N ARG A 3 6.76 -8.45 20.47
CA ARG A 3 7.48 -7.25 20.00
C ARG A 3 7.29 -7.09 18.50
N THR A 4 7.29 -5.84 18.03
CA THR A 4 7.42 -5.57 16.60
C THR A 4 8.89 -5.69 16.17
N ASN A 5 9.14 -5.94 14.88
CA ASN A 5 10.49 -6.00 14.33
C ASN A 5 11.32 -4.77 14.69
N HIS A 6 10.72 -3.58 14.52
CA HIS A 6 11.36 -2.32 14.89
C HIS A 6 11.62 -2.19 16.38
N SER A 7 10.73 -2.65 17.26
CA SER A 7 10.96 -2.59 18.71
C SER A 7 12.06 -3.53 19.18
N LEU A 8 12.25 -4.66 18.49
CA LEU A 8 13.34 -5.58 18.76
C LEU A 8 14.69 -4.94 18.40
N ALA A 9 14.81 -4.40 17.19
CA ALA A 9 15.99 -3.68 16.73
C ALA A 9 16.28 -2.41 17.54
N TYR A 10 15.23 -1.64 17.91
CA TYR A 10 15.36 -0.44 18.74
C TYR A 10 16.00 -0.76 20.11
N GLY A 11 15.54 -1.82 20.77
CA GLY A 11 16.09 -2.23 22.05
C GLY A 11 17.57 -2.61 22.01
N ALA A 12 18.03 -3.15 20.86
CA ALA A 12 19.42 -3.54 20.65
C ALA A 12 20.31 -2.35 20.23
N MET A 13 19.80 -1.48 19.34
CA MET A 13 20.58 -0.38 18.73
C MET A 13 20.54 0.89 19.57
N ARG A 14 19.47 1.13 20.33
CA ARG A 14 19.23 2.33 21.15
C ARG A 14 19.55 3.64 20.41
N PRO A 15 18.93 3.87 19.23
CA PRO A 15 19.23 5.04 18.43
C PRO A 15 18.87 6.32 19.19
N ASN A 16 19.64 7.39 18.95
CA ASN A 16 19.35 8.69 19.51
C ASN A 16 17.99 9.20 19.02
N ALA A 17 17.12 9.60 19.96
CA ALA A 17 15.76 10.07 19.68
C ALA A 17 15.74 11.34 18.81
N ASP A 18 16.69 12.23 18.96
CA ASP A 18 16.78 13.45 18.16
C ASP A 18 17.01 13.15 16.67
N ARG A 19 17.79 12.12 16.37
CA ARG A 19 18.01 11.67 14.98
C ARG A 19 16.74 11.08 14.35
N LEU A 20 15.89 10.43 15.13
CA LEU A 20 14.62 9.89 14.69
C LEU A 20 13.52 10.96 14.55
N GLY A 21 13.58 12.01 15.37
CA GLY A 21 12.62 13.12 15.35
C GLY A 21 12.80 14.08 14.18
N THR A 22 14.01 14.11 13.57
CA THR A 22 14.31 15.01 12.47
C THR A 22 13.71 14.48 11.16
N ARG A 23 12.85 15.27 10.53
CA ARG A 23 12.19 14.89 9.27
C ARG A 23 13.17 14.91 8.10
N LEU A 24 13.48 13.75 7.54
CA LEU A 24 14.15 13.61 6.26
C LEU A 24 13.19 13.99 5.11
N SER A 25 13.61 14.91 4.26
CA SER A 25 12.86 15.30 3.06
C SER A 25 13.78 15.38 1.86
N GLY A 26 13.24 15.26 0.65
CA GLY A 26 14.02 15.41 -0.57
C GLY A 26 14.70 16.78 -0.67
N ARG A 27 14.05 17.83 -0.17
CA ARG A 27 14.64 19.17 -0.11
C ARG A 27 15.85 19.24 0.84
N PHE A 28 15.71 18.67 2.04
CA PHE A 28 16.83 18.57 2.99
C PHE A 28 18.03 17.85 2.38
N ILE A 29 17.80 16.73 1.67
CA ILE A 29 18.85 15.97 0.98
C ILE A 29 19.46 16.79 -0.15
N ALA A 30 18.62 17.47 -0.95
CA ALA A 30 19.11 18.30 -2.05
C ALA A 30 20.03 19.43 -1.57
N GLU A 31 19.66 20.11 -0.49
CA GLU A 31 20.45 21.17 0.14
C GLU A 31 21.75 20.61 0.76
N THR A 32 21.67 19.50 1.49
CA THR A 32 22.82 18.87 2.17
C THR A 32 23.87 18.38 1.18
N PHE A 33 23.44 17.71 0.10
CA PHE A 33 24.36 17.13 -0.89
C PHE A 33 24.50 17.97 -2.15
N LYS A 34 23.97 19.21 -2.17
CA LYS A 34 24.08 20.21 -3.26
C LYS A 34 23.64 19.62 -4.61
N LEU A 35 22.48 18.96 -4.63
CA LEU A 35 21.93 18.38 -5.85
C LEU A 35 21.42 19.48 -6.78
N SER A 36 21.67 19.32 -8.08
CA SER A 36 21.07 20.14 -9.14
C SER A 36 19.97 19.36 -9.84
N GLY A 37 18.91 20.06 -10.25
CA GLY A 37 17.86 19.45 -11.08
C GLY A 37 18.40 19.09 -12.46
N ILE A 38 17.76 18.11 -13.11
CA ILE A 38 18.10 17.68 -14.47
C ILE A 38 16.85 17.73 -15.36
N ILE A 39 17.07 17.81 -16.66
CA ILE A 39 15.97 17.76 -17.66
C ILE A 39 15.92 16.35 -18.23
N ILE A 40 14.71 15.80 -18.31
CA ILE A 40 14.42 14.51 -18.98
C ILE A 40 13.35 14.71 -20.06
N GLY A 41 13.36 13.85 -21.08
CA GLY A 41 12.50 14.01 -22.24
C GLY A 41 12.77 15.34 -22.96
N ILE A 42 11.71 15.95 -23.49
CA ILE A 42 11.87 17.18 -24.29
C ILE A 42 12.12 18.41 -23.40
N ASN A 43 11.40 18.55 -22.27
CA ASN A 43 11.49 19.76 -21.41
C ASN A 43 11.02 19.51 -19.96
N LYS A 44 10.95 18.27 -19.47
CA LYS A 44 10.53 18.02 -18.09
C LYS A 44 11.70 18.08 -17.12
N GLN A 45 11.61 18.94 -16.14
CA GLN A 45 12.63 19.10 -15.12
C GLN A 45 12.33 18.17 -13.94
N ILE A 46 13.27 17.29 -13.59
CA ILE A 46 13.34 16.66 -12.28
C ILE A 46 14.10 17.61 -11.37
N THR A 47 13.43 18.14 -10.38
CA THR A 47 14.02 19.11 -9.44
C THR A 47 15.02 18.43 -8.52
N SER A 48 15.93 19.21 -7.94
CA SER A 48 16.88 18.73 -6.93
C SER A 48 16.17 18.05 -5.75
N ALA A 49 15.04 18.60 -5.29
CA ALA A 49 14.24 18.01 -4.21
C ALA A 49 13.62 16.65 -4.58
N GLN A 50 13.24 16.45 -5.83
CA GLN A 50 12.77 15.16 -6.33
C GLN A 50 13.90 14.14 -6.40
N LEU A 51 15.07 14.52 -6.90
CA LEU A 51 16.27 13.67 -6.86
C LEU A 51 16.62 13.26 -5.43
N GLY A 52 16.53 14.18 -4.48
CA GLY A 52 16.70 13.89 -3.06
C GLY A 52 15.66 12.92 -2.52
N SER A 53 14.40 13.02 -2.97
CA SER A 53 13.34 12.09 -2.59
C SER A 53 13.56 10.69 -3.19
N ILE A 54 14.02 10.60 -4.44
CA ILE A 54 14.38 9.33 -5.10
C ILE A 54 15.53 8.66 -4.34
N ALA A 55 16.55 9.43 -3.95
CA ALA A 55 17.67 8.92 -3.15
C ALA A 55 17.22 8.40 -1.78
N LEU A 56 16.29 9.09 -1.09
CA LEU A 56 15.70 8.60 0.17
C LEU A 56 14.91 7.31 -0.04
N THR A 57 14.15 7.22 -1.11
CA THR A 57 13.42 5.99 -1.46
C THR A 57 14.39 4.85 -1.76
N THR A 58 15.53 5.14 -2.42
CA THR A 58 16.60 4.16 -2.66
C THR A 58 17.16 3.62 -1.35
N VAL A 59 17.42 4.49 -0.37
CA VAL A 59 17.85 4.06 0.98
C VAL A 59 16.77 3.21 1.66
N ALA A 60 15.52 3.61 1.57
CA ALA A 60 14.41 2.85 2.15
C ALA A 60 14.28 1.45 1.53
N ASN A 61 14.37 1.32 0.21
CA ASN A 61 14.36 0.05 -0.50
C ASN A 61 15.54 -0.84 -0.07
N PHE A 62 16.73 -0.26 0.07
CA PHE A 62 17.88 -0.98 0.61
C PHE A 62 17.66 -1.44 2.06
N CYS A 63 17.10 -0.58 2.91
CA CYS A 63 16.83 -0.95 4.30
C CYS A 63 15.85 -2.12 4.42
N ASN A 64 14.91 -2.24 3.49
CA ASN A 64 13.97 -3.35 3.44
C ASN A 64 14.53 -4.63 2.78
N SER A 65 15.64 -4.54 2.03
CA SER A 65 16.25 -5.68 1.34
C SER A 65 17.13 -6.53 2.28
N ALA A 66 17.47 -7.75 1.86
CA ALA A 66 18.47 -8.59 2.50
C ALA A 66 19.92 -8.22 2.11
N ASP A 67 20.11 -7.29 1.19
CA ASP A 67 21.42 -6.95 0.65
C ASP A 67 22.34 -6.28 1.67
N THR A 68 23.64 -6.40 1.48
CA THR A 68 24.64 -5.80 2.34
C THR A 68 25.14 -4.44 1.87
N ALA A 69 24.82 -4.05 0.63
CA ALA A 69 25.23 -2.78 0.03
C ALA A 69 24.14 -2.19 -0.88
N ILE A 70 24.11 -0.86 -0.99
CA ILE A 70 23.21 -0.15 -1.89
C ILE A 70 23.71 -0.30 -3.33
N THR A 71 22.83 -0.77 -4.21
CA THR A 71 23.08 -0.94 -5.64
C THR A 71 21.95 -0.33 -6.47
N VAL A 72 22.09 -0.27 -7.79
CA VAL A 72 21.10 0.29 -8.71
C VAL A 72 19.73 -0.40 -8.59
N LYS A 73 19.67 -1.65 -8.20
CA LYS A 73 18.39 -2.37 -8.00
C LYS A 73 17.50 -1.79 -6.90
N HIS A 74 18.05 -0.98 -6.00
CA HIS A 74 17.29 -0.30 -4.96
C HIS A 74 16.71 1.04 -5.44
N VAL A 75 17.21 1.57 -6.56
CA VAL A 75 16.63 2.79 -7.13
C VAL A 75 15.22 2.48 -7.63
N PRO A 76 14.20 3.25 -7.21
CA PRO A 76 12.83 3.00 -7.67
C PRO A 76 12.73 3.19 -9.18
N SER A 77 11.89 2.38 -9.84
CA SER A 77 11.62 2.57 -11.27
C SER A 77 10.94 3.92 -11.52
N MET A 78 11.02 4.40 -12.76
CA MET A 78 10.32 5.63 -13.17
C MET A 78 8.82 5.58 -12.83
N ALA A 79 8.16 4.44 -13.08
CA ALA A 79 6.74 4.25 -12.75
C ALA A 79 6.45 4.24 -11.23
N ALA A 80 7.42 3.85 -10.41
CA ALA A 80 7.27 3.90 -8.95
C ALA A 80 7.49 5.32 -8.39
N VAL A 81 8.26 6.15 -9.09
CA VAL A 81 8.49 7.56 -8.70
C VAL A 81 7.33 8.45 -9.13
N PHE A 82 6.88 8.26 -10.38
CA PHE A 82 5.83 9.03 -10.98
C PHE A 82 4.65 8.09 -11.23
N GLN A 83 3.54 8.28 -10.57
CA GLN A 83 2.34 7.44 -10.73
C GLN A 83 1.89 7.37 -12.20
N VAL A 84 2.22 8.42 -12.95
CA VAL A 84 1.95 8.53 -14.38
C VAL A 84 3.21 8.98 -15.10
N VAL A 85 3.59 8.28 -16.16
CA VAL A 85 4.77 8.61 -16.97
C VAL A 85 4.32 8.83 -18.42
N PRO A 86 4.38 10.08 -18.91
CA PRO A 86 4.12 10.38 -20.32
C PRO A 86 5.03 9.56 -21.27
N PRO A 87 4.54 9.18 -22.47
CA PRO A 87 5.28 8.32 -23.39
C PRO A 87 6.66 8.86 -23.77
N GLU A 88 6.78 10.17 -23.97
CA GLU A 88 8.03 10.85 -24.33
C GLU A 88 9.09 10.75 -23.21
N ILE A 89 8.66 10.81 -21.95
CA ILE A 89 9.56 10.64 -20.80
C ILE A 89 9.92 9.16 -20.63
N LYS A 90 8.96 8.27 -20.83
CA LYS A 90 9.19 6.82 -20.80
C LYS A 90 10.18 6.36 -21.86
N ALA A 91 10.25 7.07 -22.99
CA ALA A 91 11.18 6.80 -24.08
C ALA A 91 12.61 7.30 -23.78
N ASP A 92 12.77 8.31 -22.91
CA ASP A 92 14.10 8.87 -22.55
C ASP A 92 14.85 7.99 -21.53
N LYS A 93 15.35 6.87 -22.01
CA LYS A 93 16.12 5.93 -21.20
C LYS A 93 17.48 6.51 -20.76
N ALA A 94 18.04 7.46 -21.50
CA ALA A 94 19.34 8.06 -21.17
C ALA A 94 19.18 9.02 -19.99
N GLY A 95 18.20 9.92 -20.05
CA GLY A 95 17.89 10.83 -18.94
C GLY A 95 17.52 10.08 -17.67
N TRP A 96 16.76 8.97 -17.78
CA TRP A 96 16.46 8.15 -16.60
C TRP A 96 17.70 7.48 -15.99
N ARG A 97 18.64 7.00 -16.77
CA ARG A 97 19.92 6.46 -16.26
C ARG A 97 20.71 7.50 -15.49
N GLU A 98 20.66 8.76 -15.90
CA GLU A 98 21.29 9.86 -15.16
C GLU A 98 20.61 10.07 -13.81
N VAL A 99 19.26 10.03 -13.75
CA VAL A 99 18.50 10.04 -12.49
C VAL A 99 18.92 8.88 -11.59
N GLU A 100 19.00 7.67 -12.13
CA GLU A 100 19.41 6.46 -11.40
C GLU A 100 20.83 6.63 -10.82
N HIS A 101 21.75 7.16 -11.60
CA HIS A 101 23.13 7.39 -11.16
C HIS A 101 23.21 8.41 -10.02
N ILE A 102 22.53 9.55 -10.16
CA ILE A 102 22.49 10.59 -9.12
C ILE A 102 21.81 10.06 -7.85
N ALA A 103 20.68 9.35 -8.00
CA ALA A 103 19.96 8.77 -6.87
C ALA A 103 20.82 7.73 -6.14
N LEU A 104 21.47 6.83 -6.86
CA LEU A 104 22.33 5.79 -6.31
C LEU A 104 23.49 6.40 -5.52
N THR A 105 24.25 7.31 -6.15
CA THR A 105 25.42 7.94 -5.51
C THR A 105 25.03 8.77 -4.29
N THR A 106 23.90 9.47 -4.36
CA THR A 106 23.37 10.23 -3.22
C THR A 106 22.88 9.30 -2.10
N ALA A 107 22.19 8.21 -2.43
CA ALA A 107 21.74 7.22 -1.45
C ALA A 107 22.93 6.57 -0.71
N GLN A 108 24.02 6.27 -1.40
CA GLN A 108 25.25 5.76 -0.78
C GLN A 108 25.86 6.78 0.18
N LYS A 109 25.87 8.06 -0.16
CA LYS A 109 26.32 9.13 0.75
C LYS A 109 25.40 9.24 1.97
N ILE A 110 24.07 9.25 1.78
CA ILE A 110 23.10 9.27 2.88
C ILE A 110 23.36 8.10 3.83
N TRP A 111 23.51 6.89 3.28
CA TRP A 111 23.77 5.70 4.09
C TRP A 111 25.06 5.79 4.88
N THR A 112 26.13 6.35 4.29
CA THR A 112 27.41 6.60 4.98
C THR A 112 27.24 7.57 6.14
N GLU A 113 26.54 8.70 5.93
CA GLU A 113 26.25 9.68 6.98
C GLU A 113 25.38 9.08 8.10
N GLN A 114 24.46 8.21 7.75
CA GLN A 114 23.60 7.51 8.72
C GLN A 114 24.33 6.49 9.60
N GLN A 115 25.56 6.06 9.22
CA GLN A 115 26.42 5.23 10.08
C GLN A 115 27.06 6.06 11.22
N GLY A 116 27.19 7.39 11.05
CA GLY A 116 27.65 8.30 12.09
C GLY A 116 26.56 8.62 13.12
N ASP A 117 26.83 9.58 13.99
CA ASP A 117 25.99 9.86 15.17
C ASP A 117 25.08 11.09 15.01
N SER A 118 25.27 11.92 13.98
CA SER A 118 24.60 13.21 13.83
C SER A 118 23.52 13.24 12.75
N PHE A 119 23.67 12.46 11.68
CA PHE A 119 22.73 12.51 10.55
C PHE A 119 21.38 11.86 10.91
N PRO A 120 20.24 12.44 10.45
CA PRO A 120 18.92 11.89 10.71
C PRO A 120 18.75 10.48 10.15
N ILE A 121 18.02 9.63 10.88
CA ILE A 121 17.72 8.25 10.51
C ILE A 121 16.22 7.97 10.55
N THR A 122 15.79 6.90 9.88
CA THR A 122 14.45 6.35 9.97
C THR A 122 14.43 5.10 10.87
N HIS A 123 13.24 4.62 11.17
CA HIS A 123 13.08 3.34 11.85
C HIS A 123 13.65 2.17 11.02
N ASP A 124 13.55 2.21 9.70
CA ASP A 124 14.13 1.19 8.83
C ASP A 124 15.66 1.26 8.80
N THR A 125 16.25 2.45 8.99
CA THR A 125 17.71 2.62 9.05
C THR A 125 18.32 1.80 10.19
N TYR A 126 17.86 1.99 11.43
CA TYR A 126 18.43 1.24 12.56
C TYR A 126 18.08 -0.24 12.51
N LEU A 127 16.92 -0.61 11.95
CA LEU A 127 16.57 -2.01 11.71
C LEU A 127 17.57 -2.66 10.76
N LYS A 128 17.91 -1.99 9.65
CA LYS A 128 18.92 -2.46 8.70
C LYS A 128 20.32 -2.56 9.33
N GLN A 129 20.73 -1.52 10.08
CA GLN A 129 22.00 -1.54 10.79
C GLN A 129 22.10 -2.71 11.77
N TRP A 130 21.01 -3.00 12.49
CA TRP A 130 20.92 -4.16 13.37
C TRP A 130 21.02 -5.46 12.61
N ALA A 131 20.29 -5.61 11.52
CA ALA A 131 20.30 -6.82 10.68
C ALA A 131 21.70 -7.11 10.11
N LEU A 132 22.41 -6.07 9.65
CA LEU A 132 23.80 -6.20 9.13
C LEU A 132 24.80 -6.69 10.17
N ARG A 133 24.51 -6.54 11.46
CA ARG A 133 25.33 -7.09 12.56
C ARG A 133 25.10 -8.58 12.81
N ARG A 134 24.23 -9.23 12.03
CA ARG A 134 23.87 -10.65 12.20
C ARG A 134 23.47 -10.99 13.63
N PRO A 135 22.42 -10.35 14.18
CA PRO A 135 22.06 -10.49 15.58
C PRO A 135 21.61 -11.91 15.93
N VAL A 136 21.94 -12.36 17.15
CA VAL A 136 21.39 -13.57 17.74
C VAL A 136 20.23 -13.18 18.66
N ILE A 137 19.04 -13.71 18.38
CA ILE A 137 17.83 -13.50 19.21
C ILE A 137 17.84 -14.57 20.31
N ARG A 138 18.06 -14.14 21.56
CA ARG A 138 18.11 -15.05 22.71
C ARG A 138 16.71 -15.43 23.16
N THR A 139 16.24 -16.58 22.71
CA THR A 139 14.93 -17.17 23.05
C THR A 139 14.98 -18.66 22.73
N ASP A 140 14.06 -19.44 23.28
CA ASP A 140 13.92 -20.87 22.99
C ASP A 140 13.06 -21.15 21.75
N LEU A 141 12.18 -20.20 21.39
CA LEU A 141 11.24 -20.31 20.28
C LEU A 141 10.87 -18.93 19.76
N ILE A 142 10.71 -18.79 18.46
CA ILE A 142 10.17 -17.59 17.79
C ILE A 142 8.80 -17.92 17.21
N LEU A 143 7.80 -17.10 17.52
CA LEU A 143 6.51 -17.07 16.82
C LEU A 143 6.51 -15.82 15.96
N PHE A 144 6.48 -15.96 14.65
CA PHE A 144 6.46 -14.85 13.70
C PHE A 144 5.09 -14.77 13.02
N ASP A 145 4.34 -13.76 13.38
CA ASP A 145 2.99 -13.50 12.87
C ASP A 145 3.02 -12.61 11.64
N GLU A 146 1.98 -12.66 10.79
CA GLU A 146 1.84 -11.96 9.50
C GLU A 146 3.03 -12.25 8.56
N ALA A 147 3.47 -13.50 8.51
CA ALA A 147 4.67 -13.92 7.78
C ALA A 147 4.62 -13.60 6.28
N GLN A 148 3.42 -13.51 5.66
CA GLN A 148 3.25 -13.11 4.27
C GLN A 148 3.67 -11.65 3.99
N ASP A 149 3.80 -10.82 5.02
CA ASP A 149 4.25 -9.41 4.90
C ASP A 149 5.69 -9.20 5.41
N ALA A 150 6.44 -10.27 5.59
CA ALA A 150 7.82 -10.17 6.05
C ALA A 150 8.66 -9.33 5.09
N SER A 151 9.40 -8.36 5.63
CA SER A 151 10.42 -7.70 4.83
C SER A 151 11.61 -8.63 4.59
N PRO A 152 12.26 -8.59 3.41
CA PRO A 152 13.43 -9.42 3.12
C PRO A 152 14.53 -9.32 4.18
N VAL A 153 14.75 -8.14 4.75
CA VAL A 153 15.73 -7.93 5.82
C VAL A 153 15.39 -8.70 7.08
N MET A 154 14.10 -8.79 7.47
CA MET A 154 13.68 -9.56 8.64
C MET A 154 13.70 -11.05 8.36
N LEU A 155 13.31 -11.45 7.16
CA LEU A 155 13.40 -12.84 6.74
C LEU A 155 14.86 -13.35 6.83
N ASP A 156 15.83 -12.56 6.34
CA ASP A 156 17.27 -12.88 6.44
C ASP A 156 17.74 -13.00 7.90
N VAL A 157 17.28 -12.10 8.79
CA VAL A 157 17.61 -12.18 10.22
C VAL A 157 17.01 -13.42 10.88
N LEU A 158 15.75 -13.73 10.59
CA LEU A 158 15.04 -14.82 11.24
C LEU A 158 15.56 -16.19 10.76
N THR A 159 15.76 -16.36 9.46
CA THR A 159 16.27 -17.61 8.89
C THR A 159 17.72 -17.93 9.33
N ALA A 160 18.46 -16.92 9.77
CA ALA A 160 19.80 -17.11 10.34
C ALA A 160 19.79 -17.58 11.81
N GLN A 161 18.64 -17.61 12.50
CA GLN A 161 18.56 -18.07 13.89
C GLN A 161 18.67 -19.59 13.98
N GLN A 162 19.22 -20.06 15.11
CA GLN A 162 19.39 -21.48 15.39
C GLN A 162 18.30 -22.05 16.33
N VAL A 163 17.21 -21.33 16.50
CA VAL A 163 16.08 -21.73 17.32
C VAL A 163 14.87 -22.08 16.45
N PRO A 164 13.94 -22.93 16.90
CA PRO A 164 12.72 -23.22 16.18
C PRO A 164 11.91 -21.94 15.91
N ILE A 165 11.33 -21.86 14.71
CA ILE A 165 10.47 -20.74 14.33
C ILE A 165 9.13 -21.28 13.85
N ILE A 166 8.05 -20.78 14.42
CA ILE A 166 6.70 -21.00 13.93
C ILE A 166 6.29 -19.76 13.14
N TRP A 167 6.09 -19.95 11.83
CA TRP A 167 5.63 -18.93 10.93
C TRP A 167 4.11 -19.00 10.85
N VAL A 168 3.45 -17.88 11.10
CA VAL A 168 2.00 -17.76 11.05
C VAL A 168 1.66 -16.68 10.04
N GLY A 169 0.74 -16.97 9.11
CA GLY A 169 0.35 -16.01 8.10
C GLY A 169 -0.69 -16.58 7.14
N ASP A 170 -1.23 -15.70 6.32
CA ASP A 170 -2.15 -16.04 5.24
C ASP A 170 -1.54 -15.55 3.90
N PRO A 171 -1.02 -16.44 3.04
CA PRO A 171 -0.39 -16.06 1.77
C PRO A 171 -1.34 -15.30 0.85
N TYR A 172 -2.66 -15.51 0.99
CA TYR A 172 -3.67 -14.81 0.21
C TYR A 172 -3.97 -13.39 0.72
N GLN A 173 -3.44 -13.01 1.89
CA GLN A 173 -3.48 -11.63 2.40
C GLN A 173 -2.20 -10.84 2.11
N GLN A 174 -1.30 -11.33 1.27
CA GLN A 174 -0.14 -10.59 0.81
C GLN A 174 -0.57 -9.51 -0.21
N ILE A 175 -0.70 -8.28 0.23
CA ILE A 175 -1.09 -7.12 -0.59
C ILE A 175 -0.04 -6.02 -0.62
N TYR A 176 1.14 -6.24 -0.04
CA TYR A 176 2.25 -5.28 0.02
C TYR A 176 3.45 -5.68 -0.86
N GLY A 177 3.26 -6.55 -1.84
CA GLY A 177 4.31 -6.95 -2.79
C GLY A 177 4.99 -5.76 -3.49
N TRP A 178 4.23 -4.72 -3.80
CA TRP A 178 4.73 -3.46 -4.38
C TRP A 178 5.68 -2.68 -3.47
N ARG A 179 5.69 -2.94 -2.15
CA ARG A 179 6.63 -2.40 -1.17
C ARG A 179 7.87 -3.28 -0.98
N GLY A 180 8.01 -4.32 -1.78
CA GLY A 180 9.09 -5.30 -1.64
C GLY A 180 8.88 -6.32 -0.51
N ALA A 181 7.65 -6.40 0.05
CA ALA A 181 7.31 -7.51 0.93
C ALA A 181 7.41 -8.82 0.16
N VAL A 182 7.98 -9.81 0.80
CA VAL A 182 8.19 -11.14 0.23
C VAL A 182 7.26 -12.08 0.96
N ASP A 183 6.54 -12.92 0.22
CA ASP A 183 5.81 -13.99 0.86
C ASP A 183 6.81 -14.97 1.49
N ALA A 184 6.96 -14.86 2.81
CA ALA A 184 7.81 -15.75 3.55
C ALA A 184 7.26 -17.19 3.53
N MET A 185 5.92 -17.35 3.46
CA MET A 185 5.25 -18.64 3.42
C MET A 185 5.60 -19.45 2.16
N GLU A 186 5.84 -18.77 1.03
CA GLU A 186 6.28 -19.42 -0.21
C GLU A 186 7.80 -19.72 -0.23
N LYS A 187 8.60 -18.95 0.51
CA LYS A 187 10.08 -19.01 0.43
C LYS A 187 10.74 -19.86 1.50
N ILE A 188 10.02 -20.12 2.58
CA ILE A 188 10.59 -20.87 3.70
C ILE A 188 10.23 -22.34 3.55
N THR A 189 11.23 -23.20 3.65
CA THR A 189 11.01 -24.64 3.81
C THR A 189 10.83 -24.93 5.29
N THR A 190 9.72 -25.57 5.65
CA THR A 190 9.40 -25.96 7.03
C THR A 190 9.32 -27.48 7.15
N ASP A 191 9.64 -28.01 8.34
CA ASP A 191 9.51 -29.44 8.61
C ASP A 191 8.06 -29.90 8.67
N ASN A 192 7.17 -29.02 9.09
CA ASN A 192 5.74 -29.28 9.24
C ASN A 192 4.91 -28.08 8.78
N GLU A 193 3.76 -28.34 8.20
CA GLU A 193 2.77 -27.33 7.79
C GLU A 193 1.42 -27.68 8.40
N GLY A 194 0.76 -26.68 8.98
CA GLY A 194 -0.60 -26.76 9.47
C GLY A 194 -1.48 -25.70 8.81
N ARG A 195 -2.73 -26.04 8.49
CA ARG A 195 -3.69 -25.13 7.86
C ARG A 195 -4.87 -24.84 8.77
N LEU A 196 -5.20 -23.56 8.94
CA LEU A 196 -6.37 -23.09 9.65
C LEU A 196 -7.45 -22.73 8.63
N THR A 197 -8.39 -23.64 8.40
CA THR A 197 -9.45 -23.49 7.39
C THR A 197 -10.78 -22.96 7.96
N ARG A 198 -10.87 -22.70 9.27
CA ARG A 198 -12.07 -22.24 9.93
C ARG A 198 -11.91 -20.81 10.46
N SER A 199 -12.74 -19.89 9.98
CA SER A 199 -12.81 -18.51 10.47
C SER A 199 -13.98 -18.32 11.42
N PHE A 200 -13.71 -17.78 12.60
CA PHE A 200 -14.74 -17.37 13.57
C PHE A 200 -15.14 -15.89 13.44
N ARG A 201 -14.55 -15.17 12.46
CA ARG A 201 -14.86 -13.76 12.21
C ARG A 201 -16.21 -13.60 11.52
N PHE A 202 -16.53 -14.44 10.54
CA PHE A 202 -17.69 -14.31 9.65
C PHE A 202 -18.36 -15.66 9.40
N GLY A 203 -19.60 -15.58 8.94
CA GLY A 203 -20.43 -16.76 8.61
C GLY A 203 -20.18 -17.31 7.19
N ALA A 204 -20.97 -18.32 6.83
CA ALA A 204 -20.85 -19.07 5.58
C ALA A 204 -21.04 -18.20 4.32
N ASN A 205 -21.90 -17.18 4.37
CA ASN A 205 -22.16 -16.30 3.22
C ASN A 205 -20.90 -15.54 2.78
N ILE A 206 -20.16 -14.97 3.73
CA ILE A 206 -18.91 -14.26 3.45
C ILE A 206 -17.82 -15.24 3.02
N ALA A 207 -17.73 -16.40 3.71
CA ALA A 207 -16.80 -17.46 3.35
C ALA A 207 -17.00 -17.97 1.93
N SER A 208 -18.24 -18.10 1.44
CA SER A 208 -18.54 -18.55 0.08
C SER A 208 -17.93 -17.60 -0.97
N LYS A 209 -18.06 -16.29 -0.77
CA LYS A 209 -17.48 -15.28 -1.67
C LYS A 209 -15.94 -15.25 -1.59
N ALA A 210 -15.37 -15.37 -0.40
CA ALA A 210 -13.93 -15.51 -0.21
C ALA A 210 -13.37 -16.74 -0.92
N ASN A 211 -14.09 -17.87 -0.89
CA ASN A 211 -13.68 -19.11 -1.55
C ASN A 211 -13.66 -19.02 -3.09
N LEU A 212 -14.44 -18.14 -3.72
CA LEU A 212 -14.33 -17.89 -5.15
C LEU A 212 -12.93 -17.37 -5.51
N LEU A 213 -12.44 -16.40 -4.74
CA LEU A 213 -11.12 -15.81 -4.93
C LEU A 213 -9.99 -16.76 -4.55
N LEU A 214 -10.13 -17.49 -3.44
CA LEU A 214 -9.15 -18.48 -3.00
C LEU A 214 -8.92 -19.56 -4.05
N ARG A 215 -9.98 -20.07 -4.69
CA ARG A 215 -9.84 -21.02 -5.81
C ARG A 215 -9.10 -20.44 -7.01
N GLN A 216 -9.33 -19.17 -7.36
CA GLN A 216 -8.57 -18.49 -8.43
C GLN A 216 -7.11 -18.31 -8.07
N LEU A 217 -6.81 -18.19 -6.78
CA LEU A 217 -5.45 -18.11 -6.24
C LEU A 217 -4.79 -19.48 -6.03
N GLY A 218 -5.47 -20.57 -6.40
CA GLY A 218 -4.93 -21.93 -6.32
C GLY A 218 -5.18 -22.67 -5.01
N GLU A 219 -5.98 -22.09 -4.07
CA GLU A 219 -6.32 -22.79 -2.83
C GLU A 219 -7.33 -23.93 -3.11
N THR A 220 -7.01 -25.08 -2.58
CA THR A 220 -7.81 -26.31 -2.75
C THR A 220 -8.70 -26.60 -1.53
N GLN A 221 -8.35 -26.10 -0.35
CA GLN A 221 -9.10 -26.30 0.88
C GLN A 221 -10.03 -25.11 1.11
N PRO A 222 -11.35 -25.32 1.20
CA PRO A 222 -12.28 -24.22 1.39
C PRO A 222 -12.18 -23.63 2.79
N LEU A 223 -12.26 -22.31 2.88
CA LEU A 223 -12.44 -21.58 4.12
C LEU A 223 -13.86 -21.79 4.64
N ILE A 224 -14.00 -22.20 5.89
CA ILE A 224 -15.26 -22.43 6.58
C ILE A 224 -15.61 -21.23 7.45
N GLY A 225 -16.69 -20.54 7.14
CA GLY A 225 -17.21 -19.47 7.98
C GLY A 225 -17.97 -20.05 9.18
N ALA A 226 -17.45 -19.85 10.37
CA ALA A 226 -18.00 -20.31 11.65
C ALA A 226 -18.35 -19.15 12.60
N GLY A 227 -18.35 -17.91 12.10
CA GLY A 227 -18.81 -16.75 12.85
C GLY A 227 -20.29 -16.86 13.19
N ASP A 228 -20.68 -16.34 14.35
CA ASP A 228 -22.04 -16.42 14.87
C ASP A 228 -23.03 -15.44 14.20
N GLY A 229 -22.56 -14.59 13.29
CA GLY A 229 -23.34 -13.58 12.57
C GLY A 229 -23.89 -12.47 13.46
N LYS A 230 -23.46 -12.38 14.70
CA LYS A 230 -23.93 -11.35 15.63
C LYS A 230 -23.20 -10.05 15.48
N THR A 231 -23.95 -8.96 15.44
CA THR A 231 -23.42 -7.61 15.48
C THR A 231 -22.68 -7.37 16.79
N LYS A 232 -21.42 -6.92 16.71
CA LYS A 232 -20.64 -6.57 17.91
C LYS A 232 -20.85 -5.12 18.34
N ASN A 233 -20.77 -4.18 17.40
CA ASN A 233 -20.86 -2.75 17.69
C ASN A 233 -21.57 -1.93 16.61
N GLY A 234 -22.13 -2.59 15.58
CA GLY A 234 -22.81 -1.92 14.46
C GLY A 234 -21.91 -1.11 13.56
N SER A 235 -20.60 -1.37 13.57
CA SER A 235 -19.63 -0.60 12.77
C SER A 235 -19.82 -0.82 11.28
N GLU A 236 -19.81 0.28 10.51
CA GLU A 236 -19.89 0.27 9.05
C GLU A 236 -18.55 0.65 8.43
N ALA A 237 -18.19 0.00 7.30
CA ALA A 237 -17.09 0.45 6.47
C ALA A 237 -17.44 0.47 4.98
N PHE A 238 -16.85 1.43 4.27
CA PHE A 238 -16.81 1.48 2.82
C PHE A 238 -15.35 1.29 2.38
N LEU A 239 -15.08 0.22 1.65
CA LEU A 239 -13.74 -0.15 1.22
C LEU A 239 -13.58 0.03 -0.29
N SER A 240 -12.54 0.74 -0.69
CA SER A 240 -12.18 1.00 -2.08
C SER A 240 -10.76 0.52 -2.40
N ARG A 241 -10.48 0.32 -3.66
CA ARG A 241 -9.13 0.02 -4.13
C ARG A 241 -8.24 1.26 -4.12
N THR A 242 -8.76 2.39 -4.56
CA THR A 242 -8.00 3.62 -4.78
C THR A 242 -8.32 4.71 -3.75
N ASN A 243 -7.34 5.59 -3.51
CA ASN A 243 -7.59 6.80 -2.71
C ASN A 243 -8.63 7.71 -3.38
N ALA A 244 -8.66 7.74 -4.71
CA ALA A 244 -9.60 8.55 -5.48
C ALA A 244 -11.05 8.12 -5.24
N ALA A 245 -11.33 6.81 -5.27
CA ALA A 245 -12.65 6.28 -4.96
C ALA A 245 -13.03 6.48 -3.49
N ALA A 246 -12.07 6.35 -2.55
CA ALA A 246 -12.29 6.66 -1.15
C ALA A 246 -12.70 8.13 -0.94
N ILE A 247 -12.03 9.08 -1.60
CA ILE A 247 -12.39 10.51 -1.57
C ILE A 247 -13.81 10.71 -2.12
N GLY A 248 -14.13 10.13 -3.27
CA GLY A 248 -15.46 10.21 -3.87
C GLY A 248 -16.56 9.66 -2.96
N ALA A 249 -16.32 8.50 -2.34
CA ALA A 249 -17.21 7.88 -1.37
C ALA A 249 -17.40 8.78 -0.13
N PHE A 250 -16.31 9.35 0.40
CA PHE A 250 -16.34 10.26 1.53
C PHE A 250 -17.22 11.48 1.24
N MET A 251 -17.07 12.10 0.07
CA MET A 251 -17.89 13.25 -0.32
C MET A 251 -19.37 12.88 -0.46
N LYS A 252 -19.68 11.74 -1.08
CA LYS A 252 -21.05 11.25 -1.22
C LYS A 252 -21.69 10.95 0.14
N GLN A 253 -20.98 10.27 1.04
CA GLN A 253 -21.48 9.96 2.37
C GLN A 253 -21.64 11.21 3.24
N SER A 254 -20.71 12.16 3.18
CA SER A 254 -20.84 13.46 3.90
C SER A 254 -22.06 14.27 3.44
N LYS A 255 -22.42 14.18 2.14
CA LYS A 255 -23.65 14.81 1.62
C LYS A 255 -24.91 14.05 2.06
N LYS A 256 -24.88 12.70 2.04
CA LYS A 256 -26.04 11.85 2.37
C LYS A 256 -26.32 11.82 3.87
N ARG A 257 -25.29 11.86 4.70
CA ARG A 257 -25.37 11.74 6.18
C ARG A 257 -24.63 12.92 6.84
N PRO A 258 -25.15 14.16 6.80
CA PRO A 258 -24.44 15.37 7.22
C PRO A 258 -24.12 15.42 8.72
N HIS A 259 -24.79 14.62 9.54
CA HIS A 259 -24.58 14.53 10.99
C HIS A 259 -23.75 13.31 11.41
N ALA A 260 -23.41 12.42 10.49
CA ALA A 260 -22.61 11.25 10.79
C ALA A 260 -21.13 11.64 10.98
N HIS A 261 -20.49 11.01 11.96
CA HIS A 261 -19.04 11.09 12.09
C HIS A 261 -18.40 10.07 11.14
N ILE A 262 -17.78 10.55 10.07
CA ILE A 262 -17.14 9.73 9.04
C ILE A 262 -15.63 9.76 9.23
N GLU A 263 -15.04 8.61 9.59
CA GLU A 263 -13.58 8.44 9.62
C GLU A 263 -13.09 8.18 8.20
N LEU A 264 -12.16 8.99 7.71
CA LEU A 264 -11.43 8.73 6.48
C LEU A 264 -10.00 8.25 6.82
N VAL A 265 -9.75 6.95 6.66
CA VAL A 265 -8.46 6.36 6.99
C VAL A 265 -7.38 6.85 6.03
N GLY A 266 -6.35 7.52 6.59
CA GLY A 266 -5.30 8.14 5.77
C GLY A 266 -5.74 9.47 5.12
N GLY A 267 -6.67 10.18 5.73
CA GLY A 267 -7.18 11.48 5.25
C GLY A 267 -6.08 12.51 5.01
N THR A 268 -5.00 12.51 5.81
CA THR A 268 -3.84 13.41 5.60
C THR A 268 -3.14 13.15 4.25
N ASP A 269 -2.98 11.89 3.84
CA ASP A 269 -2.38 11.56 2.55
C ASP A 269 -3.30 11.96 1.40
N MET A 270 -4.61 11.74 1.56
CA MET A 270 -5.62 12.12 0.58
C MET A 270 -5.73 13.64 0.45
N LEU A 271 -5.65 14.37 1.56
CA LEU A 271 -5.59 15.85 1.55
C LEU A 271 -4.37 16.35 0.77
N ARG A 272 -3.22 15.67 0.88
CA ARG A 272 -2.02 16.01 0.10
C ARG A 272 -2.28 15.86 -1.41
N ILE A 273 -2.90 14.76 -1.83
CA ILE A 273 -3.26 14.53 -3.24
C ILE A 273 -4.19 15.66 -3.75
N VAL A 274 -5.18 16.06 -2.97
CA VAL A 274 -6.10 17.15 -3.35
C VAL A 274 -5.38 18.50 -3.41
N ASN A 275 -4.44 18.78 -2.51
CA ASN A 275 -3.62 19.99 -2.54
C ASN A 275 -2.68 20.04 -3.76
N ASP A 276 -2.08 18.90 -4.12
CA ASP A 276 -1.27 18.78 -5.34
C ASP A 276 -2.14 19.03 -6.59
N LEU A 277 -3.35 18.50 -6.61
CA LEU A 277 -4.30 18.73 -7.70
C LEU A 277 -4.73 20.21 -7.80
N GLN A 278 -5.00 20.84 -6.66
CA GLN A 278 -5.30 22.28 -6.64
C GLN A 278 -4.12 23.11 -7.15
N SER A 279 -2.90 22.71 -6.82
CA SER A 279 -1.69 23.36 -7.35
C SER A 279 -1.59 23.21 -8.87
N LEU A 280 -1.89 22.02 -9.42
CA LEU A 280 -1.95 21.77 -10.86
C LEU A 280 -3.00 22.67 -11.54
N MET A 281 -4.21 22.77 -10.96
CA MET A 281 -5.29 23.66 -11.47
C MET A 281 -4.90 25.13 -11.46
N ASN A 282 -3.98 25.53 -10.58
CA ASN A 282 -3.40 26.87 -10.51
C ASN A 282 -2.11 27.03 -11.36
N GLY A 283 -1.86 26.13 -12.30
CA GLY A 283 -0.69 26.17 -13.20
C GLY A 283 0.65 25.80 -12.55
N ARG A 284 0.61 25.11 -11.38
CA ARG A 284 1.81 24.65 -10.68
C ARG A 284 1.74 23.16 -10.46
N ALA A 285 2.34 22.37 -11.34
CA ALA A 285 2.43 20.93 -11.20
C ALA A 285 3.34 20.54 -10.04
N THR A 286 2.80 19.86 -9.02
CA THR A 286 3.52 19.41 -7.82
C THR A 286 3.14 17.99 -7.44
N GLY A 287 3.95 17.35 -6.63
CA GLY A 287 3.67 16.06 -6.00
C GLY A 287 3.24 14.98 -7.00
N ALA A 288 2.07 14.39 -6.78
CA ALA A 288 1.54 13.31 -7.59
C ALA A 288 1.29 13.71 -9.06
N PHE A 289 1.09 15.00 -9.34
CA PHE A 289 0.74 15.51 -10.67
C PHE A 289 1.87 16.31 -11.33
N HIS A 290 3.08 16.15 -10.84
CA HIS A 290 4.24 16.91 -11.32
C HIS A 290 4.50 16.79 -12.83
N LEU A 291 4.18 15.65 -13.43
CA LEU A 291 4.41 15.39 -14.86
C LEU A 291 3.32 15.94 -15.78
N PHE A 292 2.18 16.40 -15.24
CA PHE A 292 1.13 17.04 -16.03
C PHE A 292 1.44 18.52 -16.24
N ASN A 293 1.02 19.06 -17.39
CA ASN A 293 1.14 20.49 -17.67
C ASN A 293 0.00 21.28 -17.03
N ASP A 294 -1.21 20.72 -17.07
CA ASP A 294 -2.42 21.33 -16.55
C ASP A 294 -3.49 20.28 -16.20
N TYR A 295 -4.62 20.76 -15.68
CA TYR A 295 -5.74 19.90 -15.30
C TYR A 295 -6.47 19.28 -16.52
N GLY A 296 -6.40 19.91 -17.69
CA GLY A 296 -6.96 19.38 -18.94
C GLY A 296 -6.25 18.07 -19.33
N GLU A 297 -4.91 18.10 -19.35
CA GLU A 297 -4.09 16.91 -19.62
C GLU A 297 -4.37 15.78 -18.61
N LEU A 298 -4.55 16.10 -17.32
CA LEU A 298 -4.95 15.12 -16.33
C LEU A 298 -6.33 14.51 -16.61
N LYS A 299 -7.29 15.32 -17.07
CA LYS A 299 -8.62 14.82 -17.47
C LYS A 299 -8.56 13.89 -18.67
N GLU A 300 -7.80 14.23 -19.69
CA GLU A 300 -7.58 13.37 -20.85
C GLU A 300 -6.94 12.04 -20.42
N TYR A 301 -5.93 12.12 -19.57
CA TYR A 301 -5.31 10.92 -18.99
C TYR A 301 -6.32 10.08 -18.19
N ALA A 302 -7.12 10.69 -17.33
CA ALA A 302 -8.12 9.99 -16.51
C ALA A 302 -9.20 9.26 -17.34
N ASN A 303 -9.40 9.69 -18.60
CA ASN A 303 -10.29 9.03 -19.55
C ASN A 303 -9.61 7.90 -20.33
N SER A 304 -8.29 7.75 -20.22
CA SER A 304 -7.55 6.65 -20.84
C SER A 304 -7.53 5.41 -19.95
N ASP A 305 -7.21 4.25 -20.53
CA ASP A 305 -7.08 3.00 -19.77
C ASP A 305 -6.04 3.07 -18.66
N SER A 306 -4.94 3.77 -18.92
CA SER A 306 -3.86 3.96 -17.94
C SER A 306 -4.24 4.91 -16.80
N GLY A 307 -5.25 5.74 -16.99
CA GLY A 307 -5.64 6.80 -16.05
C GLY A 307 -6.87 6.48 -15.19
N ARG A 308 -7.44 5.30 -15.30
CA ARG A 308 -8.68 4.91 -14.58
C ARG A 308 -8.62 5.16 -13.07
N ASP A 309 -7.46 4.97 -12.47
CA ASP A 309 -7.26 5.23 -11.04
C ASP A 309 -7.52 6.70 -10.67
N MET A 310 -7.36 7.62 -11.62
CA MET A 310 -7.59 9.05 -11.43
C MET A 310 -9.03 9.48 -11.78
N ALA A 311 -9.76 8.67 -12.53
CA ALA A 311 -11.11 9.00 -12.98
C ALA A 311 -12.08 9.33 -11.84
N ALA A 312 -12.00 8.61 -10.71
CA ALA A 312 -12.84 8.88 -9.55
C ALA A 312 -12.51 10.24 -8.90
N LEU A 313 -11.23 10.63 -8.86
CA LEU A 313 -10.78 11.91 -8.32
C LEU A 313 -11.24 13.07 -9.23
N VAL A 314 -11.04 12.94 -10.54
CA VAL A 314 -11.50 13.93 -11.53
C VAL A 314 -13.01 14.13 -11.43
N ARG A 315 -13.79 13.03 -11.40
CA ARG A 315 -15.24 13.12 -11.20
C ARG A 315 -15.63 13.80 -9.89
N ALA A 316 -14.94 13.52 -8.80
CA ALA A 316 -15.20 14.16 -7.51
C ALA A 316 -14.92 15.66 -7.54
N VAL A 317 -13.85 16.09 -8.24
CA VAL A 317 -13.55 17.52 -8.44
C VAL A 317 -14.60 18.20 -9.31
N ASP A 318 -15.00 17.58 -10.41
CA ASP A 318 -16.01 18.12 -11.33
C ASP A 318 -17.40 18.22 -10.65
N GLU A 319 -17.76 17.25 -9.79
CA GLU A 319 -19.05 17.22 -9.08
C GLU A 319 -19.09 18.16 -7.88
N PHE A 320 -18.05 18.18 -7.05
CA PHE A 320 -18.07 18.86 -5.75
C PHE A 320 -17.25 20.15 -5.70
N GLY A 321 -16.32 20.35 -6.61
CA GLY A 321 -15.35 21.43 -6.63
C GLY A 321 -14.17 21.21 -5.68
N ILE A 322 -12.97 21.62 -6.11
CA ILE A 322 -11.70 21.36 -5.40
C ILE A 322 -11.67 21.98 -4.00
N SER A 323 -12.17 23.22 -3.84
CA SER A 323 -12.16 23.92 -2.55
C SER A 323 -13.04 23.23 -1.48
N LYS A 324 -14.19 22.66 -1.93
CA LYS A 324 -15.06 21.92 -1.03
C LYS A 324 -14.47 20.56 -0.64
N LEU A 325 -13.81 19.89 -1.58
CA LEU A 325 -13.04 18.67 -1.34
C LEU A 325 -11.96 18.92 -0.27
N GLU A 326 -11.12 19.94 -0.48
CA GLU A 326 -10.06 20.28 0.46
C GLU A 326 -10.61 20.57 1.86
N LYS A 327 -11.64 21.42 1.97
CA LYS A 327 -12.26 21.77 3.25
C LYS A 327 -12.78 20.55 4.00
N ASN A 328 -13.51 19.66 3.31
CA ASN A 328 -14.09 18.47 3.93
C ASN A 328 -13.01 17.47 4.36
N LEU A 329 -11.97 17.26 3.54
CA LEU A 329 -10.86 16.38 3.88
C LEU A 329 -10.03 16.93 5.03
N ARG A 330 -9.84 18.24 5.13
CA ARG A 330 -9.17 18.88 6.25
C ARG A 330 -9.93 18.63 7.55
N ASN A 331 -11.24 18.83 7.56
CA ASN A 331 -12.08 18.56 8.72
C ASN A 331 -12.06 17.08 9.14
N ALA A 332 -12.05 16.15 8.14
CA ALA A 332 -11.98 14.71 8.42
C ALA A 332 -10.60 14.24 8.89
N SER A 333 -9.53 14.98 8.57
CA SER A 333 -8.17 14.65 9.03
C SER A 333 -7.88 15.08 10.46
N GLU A 334 -8.73 15.93 11.05
CA GLU A 334 -8.66 16.30 12.46
C GLU A 334 -9.08 15.12 13.34
N LYS A 335 -8.26 14.79 14.34
CA LYS A 335 -8.53 13.66 15.24
C LYS A 335 -9.81 13.92 16.03
N SER A 336 -10.80 13.07 15.84
CA SER A 336 -12.00 13.02 16.66
C SER A 336 -11.84 12.01 17.79
N SER A 337 -12.30 12.35 18.99
CA SER A 337 -12.40 11.40 20.11
C SER A 337 -13.66 10.53 20.04
N ARG A 338 -14.61 10.87 19.15
CA ARG A 338 -15.84 10.11 18.94
C ARG A 338 -15.59 8.91 18.05
N ALA A 339 -16.22 7.77 18.37
CA ALA A 339 -16.23 6.61 17.47
C ALA A 339 -16.89 6.98 16.14
N ALA A 340 -16.37 6.44 15.05
CA ALA A 340 -16.93 6.66 13.74
C ALA A 340 -18.24 5.92 13.55
N ASP A 341 -19.22 6.60 12.94
CA ASP A 341 -20.47 5.96 12.48
C ASP A 341 -20.21 5.18 11.20
N ILE A 342 -19.30 5.70 10.36
CA ILE A 342 -18.85 5.04 9.10
C ILE A 342 -17.34 5.24 8.98
N THR A 343 -16.63 4.18 8.62
CA THR A 343 -15.22 4.24 8.21
C THR A 343 -15.10 4.14 6.69
N ILE A 344 -14.40 5.07 6.06
CA ILE A 344 -14.02 4.99 4.65
C ILE A 344 -12.52 4.75 4.55
N SER A 345 -12.13 3.73 3.81
CA SER A 345 -10.73 3.30 3.71
C SER A 345 -10.43 2.68 2.35
N THR A 346 -9.16 2.75 1.95
CA THR A 346 -8.68 1.80 0.94
C THR A 346 -8.47 0.43 1.58
N VAL A 347 -8.58 -0.65 0.79
CA VAL A 347 -8.38 -2.02 1.29
C VAL A 347 -7.01 -2.19 1.93
N HIS A 348 -5.97 -1.59 1.36
CA HIS A 348 -4.62 -1.64 1.94
C HIS A 348 -4.55 -1.09 3.37
N LYS A 349 -5.26 0.02 3.63
CA LYS A 349 -5.31 0.64 4.98
C LYS A 349 -6.33 -0.05 5.91
N ALA A 350 -7.23 -0.85 5.35
CA ALA A 350 -8.21 -1.65 6.09
C ALA A 350 -7.64 -2.98 6.61
N LYS A 351 -6.48 -3.42 6.10
CA LYS A 351 -5.83 -4.64 6.59
C LYS A 351 -5.60 -4.56 8.10
N GLY A 352 -5.89 -5.66 8.81
CA GLY A 352 -5.84 -5.71 10.28
C GLY A 352 -7.06 -5.13 11.00
N ARG A 353 -7.99 -4.49 10.28
CA ARG A 353 -9.27 -3.99 10.83
C ARG A 353 -10.43 -4.90 10.43
N GLU A 354 -11.59 -4.77 11.12
CA GLU A 354 -12.82 -5.51 10.81
C GLU A 354 -14.05 -4.70 11.23
N TRP A 355 -15.16 -4.89 10.52
CA TRP A 355 -16.42 -4.19 10.77
C TRP A 355 -17.60 -5.15 10.67
N ASP A 356 -18.72 -4.81 11.32
CA ASP A 356 -19.92 -5.63 11.23
C ASP A 356 -20.51 -5.59 9.81
N TYR A 357 -20.52 -4.41 9.20
CA TYR A 357 -21.07 -4.16 7.86
C TYR A 357 -19.98 -3.58 6.96
N VAL A 358 -19.74 -4.22 5.83
CA VAL A 358 -18.74 -3.76 4.85
C VAL A 358 -19.39 -3.63 3.49
N LYS A 359 -19.27 -2.46 2.88
CA LYS A 359 -19.56 -2.22 1.48
C LYS A 359 -18.26 -2.12 0.70
N ILE A 360 -18.20 -2.84 -0.44
CA ILE A 360 -17.04 -2.81 -1.34
C ILE A 360 -17.38 -1.96 -2.56
N ALA A 361 -16.48 -1.03 -2.92
CA ALA A 361 -16.60 -0.19 -4.11
C ALA A 361 -16.31 -0.98 -5.40
N GLY A 362 -16.86 -0.51 -6.51
CA GLY A 362 -16.66 -1.10 -7.84
C GLY A 362 -15.40 -0.62 -8.57
N ASP A 363 -14.40 -0.08 -7.84
CA ASP A 363 -13.18 0.51 -8.44
C ASP A 363 -12.01 -0.47 -8.57
N PHE A 364 -12.27 -1.76 -8.49
CA PHE A 364 -11.29 -2.81 -8.78
C PHE A 364 -11.05 -2.91 -10.30
N MET A 365 -9.87 -3.38 -10.69
CA MET A 365 -9.47 -3.34 -12.11
C MET A 365 -10.42 -4.13 -13.00
N THR A 366 -10.94 -3.43 -14.00
CA THR A 366 -11.73 -4.00 -15.10
C THR A 366 -11.07 -3.62 -16.43
N ASN A 367 -11.22 -4.43 -17.49
CA ASN A 367 -10.83 -4.07 -18.84
C ASN A 367 -11.80 -3.05 -19.48
N GLU A 368 -11.55 -2.67 -20.74
CA GLU A 368 -12.40 -1.72 -21.49
C GLU A 368 -13.86 -2.16 -21.61
N GLU A 369 -14.11 -3.46 -21.63
CA GLU A 369 -15.44 -4.06 -21.75
C GLU A 369 -16.14 -4.22 -20.40
N GLY A 370 -15.50 -3.78 -19.28
CA GLY A 370 -16.01 -3.97 -17.92
C GLY A 370 -15.76 -5.36 -17.35
N ALA A 371 -15.10 -6.25 -18.08
CA ALA A 371 -14.68 -7.54 -17.57
C ALA A 371 -13.43 -7.38 -16.68
N VAL A 372 -13.40 -8.17 -15.60
CA VAL A 372 -12.32 -8.10 -14.63
C VAL A 372 -11.02 -8.59 -15.23
N ILE A 373 -9.96 -7.82 -15.02
CA ILE A 373 -8.60 -8.28 -15.30
C ILE A 373 -8.25 -9.32 -14.24
N GLU A 374 -8.07 -10.57 -14.63
CA GLU A 374 -7.55 -11.61 -13.76
C GLU A 374 -6.10 -11.27 -13.38
N SER A 375 -5.94 -10.71 -12.19
CA SER A 375 -4.65 -10.47 -11.56
C SER A 375 -4.64 -11.11 -10.19
N PRO A 376 -3.65 -11.96 -9.88
CA PRO A 376 -3.51 -12.54 -8.54
C PRO A 376 -3.47 -11.45 -7.44
N GLU A 377 -2.88 -10.30 -7.71
CA GLU A 377 -2.80 -9.18 -6.78
C GLU A 377 -4.18 -8.59 -6.51
N GLU A 378 -5.00 -8.37 -7.54
CA GLU A 378 -6.36 -7.86 -7.38
C GLU A 378 -7.26 -8.89 -6.65
N ASN A 379 -7.09 -10.17 -6.94
CA ASN A 379 -7.81 -11.23 -6.24
C ASN A 379 -7.43 -11.28 -4.75
N ARG A 380 -6.15 -11.13 -4.39
CA ARG A 380 -5.71 -11.01 -3.00
C ARG A 380 -6.30 -9.77 -2.33
N LEU A 381 -6.29 -8.65 -3.02
CA LEU A 381 -6.82 -7.40 -2.50
C LEU A 381 -8.32 -7.51 -2.21
N LEU A 382 -9.08 -8.09 -3.15
CA LEU A 382 -10.51 -8.31 -2.97
C LEU A 382 -10.81 -9.35 -1.87
N TYR A 383 -10.00 -10.41 -1.76
CA TYR A 383 -10.08 -11.37 -0.67
C TYR A 383 -9.90 -10.68 0.70
N VAL A 384 -8.90 -9.80 0.81
CA VAL A 384 -8.73 -8.99 2.02
C VAL A 384 -9.96 -8.13 2.28
N ALA A 385 -10.51 -7.45 1.26
CA ALA A 385 -11.69 -6.59 1.41
C ALA A 385 -12.91 -7.38 1.94
N ILE A 386 -13.24 -8.51 1.30
CA ILE A 386 -14.38 -9.38 1.67
C ILE A 386 -14.23 -9.89 3.11
N THR A 387 -13.04 -10.30 3.49
CA THR A 387 -12.77 -10.86 4.82
C THR A 387 -12.69 -9.81 5.94
N ARG A 388 -12.91 -8.53 5.63
CA ARG A 388 -13.06 -7.47 6.66
C ARG A 388 -14.47 -7.45 7.26
N ALA A 389 -15.48 -7.99 6.57
CA ALA A 389 -16.85 -8.09 7.07
C ALA A 389 -16.99 -9.19 8.12
N ARG A 390 -17.77 -8.92 9.16
CA ARG A 390 -18.13 -9.90 10.20
C ARG A 390 -19.55 -10.46 10.02
N VAL A 391 -20.51 -9.59 9.76
CA VAL A 391 -21.94 -9.92 9.72
C VAL A 391 -22.47 -9.85 8.31
N GLU A 392 -22.27 -8.73 7.62
CA GLU A 392 -22.85 -8.49 6.31
C GLU A 392 -21.84 -7.85 5.36
N LEU A 393 -21.88 -8.30 4.12
CA LEU A 393 -21.08 -7.82 3.01
C LEU A 393 -22.00 -7.31 1.90
N ASP A 394 -21.99 -6.00 1.65
CA ASP A 394 -22.56 -5.39 0.44
C ASP A 394 -21.49 -5.43 -0.67
N HIS A 395 -21.73 -6.29 -1.65
CA HIS A 395 -20.84 -6.54 -2.78
C HIS A 395 -21.51 -6.23 -4.13
N ASP A 396 -22.58 -5.48 -4.15
CA ASP A 396 -23.37 -5.21 -5.36
C ASP A 396 -22.55 -4.63 -6.49
N GLU A 397 -21.62 -3.72 -6.17
CA GLU A 397 -20.76 -3.07 -7.16
C GLU A 397 -19.70 -4.01 -7.77
N ILE A 398 -19.41 -5.14 -7.14
CA ILE A 398 -18.45 -6.16 -7.63
C ILE A 398 -19.15 -7.48 -8.03
N ASN A 399 -20.48 -7.53 -8.00
CA ASN A 399 -21.25 -8.72 -8.39
C ASN A 399 -20.94 -9.23 -9.78
N PRO A 400 -20.80 -8.39 -10.82
CA PRO A 400 -20.44 -8.89 -12.15
C PRO A 400 -19.15 -9.70 -12.14
N TRP A 401 -18.20 -9.28 -11.34
CA TRP A 401 -16.93 -10.00 -11.17
C TRP A 401 -17.11 -11.36 -10.48
N LEU A 402 -17.79 -11.36 -9.33
CA LEU A 402 -18.01 -12.60 -8.59
C LEU A 402 -18.84 -13.62 -9.40
N SER A 403 -19.84 -13.16 -10.16
CA SER A 403 -20.64 -14.00 -11.03
C SER A 403 -19.83 -14.62 -12.17
N ALA A 404 -18.97 -13.84 -12.82
CA ALA A 404 -18.08 -14.35 -13.86
C ALA A 404 -17.14 -15.45 -13.32
N MET A 405 -16.65 -15.31 -12.09
CA MET A 405 -15.85 -16.34 -11.43
C MET A 405 -16.67 -17.60 -11.11
N GLU A 406 -17.91 -17.45 -10.66
CA GLU A 406 -18.81 -18.57 -10.40
C GLU A 406 -19.07 -19.38 -11.68
N GLU A 407 -19.37 -18.72 -12.79
CA GLU A 407 -19.56 -19.33 -14.11
C GLU A 407 -18.32 -20.05 -14.62
N ALA A 408 -17.16 -19.38 -14.54
CA ALA A 408 -15.89 -19.98 -14.95
C ALA A 408 -15.50 -21.21 -14.12
N GLN A 409 -15.85 -21.26 -12.85
CA GLN A 409 -15.61 -22.41 -11.98
C GLN A 409 -16.60 -23.54 -12.24
N ALA A 410 -17.87 -23.22 -12.52
CA ALA A 410 -18.90 -24.22 -12.86
C ALA A 410 -18.55 -24.94 -14.17
N SER A 411 -18.01 -24.24 -15.17
CA SER A 411 -17.60 -24.82 -16.47
C SER A 411 -16.37 -25.74 -16.38
N LYS A 412 -15.54 -25.57 -15.36
CA LYS A 412 -14.35 -26.42 -15.12
C LYS A 412 -14.65 -27.69 -14.32
N THR A 413 -15.85 -27.82 -13.76
CA THR A 413 -16.25 -29.02 -13.01
C THR A 413 -16.90 -30.01 -14.00
N PRO A 414 -16.27 -31.16 -14.32
CA PRO A 414 -16.89 -32.12 -15.21
C PRO A 414 -18.22 -32.61 -14.59
N ALA A 415 -19.23 -32.66 -15.43
CA ALA A 415 -20.53 -33.25 -15.03
C ALA A 415 -20.25 -34.64 -14.44
N LYS A 416 -20.61 -34.84 -13.17
CA LYS A 416 -20.61 -36.16 -12.57
C LYS A 416 -21.72 -36.96 -13.27
N ASN A 417 -21.30 -37.81 -14.22
CA ASN A 417 -22.15 -38.90 -14.71
C ASN A 417 -22.21 -40.02 -13.67
#